data_c3c028304b66f5409485b1e915d2d773
#
_entry.id   c3c028304b66f5409485b1e915d2d773
#
_cell.length_a   1.000
_cell.length_b   1.000
_cell.length_c   1.000
_cell.angle_alpha   90.00
_cell.angle_beta   90.00
_cell.angle_gamma   90.00
#
_symmetry.space_group_name_H-M   'P 1'
#
loop_
_entity.id
_entity.type
_entity.pdbx_description
1 polymer ?
#
loop_
_entity_poly.entity_id
_entity_poly.type
_entity_poly.pdbx_seq_one_letter_code
_entity_poly.pdbx_strand_id
1 'polypeptide(L)'
;MHRPQNRTAALLAAFGCALAYLPAGRALAAVCAALPLSAAGQSFALHCAAAPLAEELVFQGAVQGLLRPLGPRAAVCVQAALFAVQHGGAAGIAYALVLGVLLGTIRQRTGRVWPGWVLHTVNNLLVFAAG
;
A
#
# COMPACT_ATOMS: atom_id res chain seq x y z
N MET A 1 -14.39 -3.92 -30.46
CA MET A 1 -13.73 -5.21 -30.18
C MET A 1 -13.10 -5.18 -28.81
N HIS A 2 -13.75 -5.75 -27.78
CA HIS A 2 -13.14 -5.88 -26.44
C HIS A 2 -12.09 -6.98 -26.53
N ARG A 3 -10.80 -6.63 -26.50
CA ARG A 3 -9.74 -7.63 -26.29
C ARG A 3 -10.01 -8.29 -24.93
N PRO A 4 -10.07 -9.62 -24.84
CA PRO A 4 -10.17 -10.29 -23.55
C PRO A 4 -8.97 -9.85 -22.71
N GLN A 5 -9.23 -9.13 -21.61
CA GLN A 5 -8.18 -8.67 -20.75
C GLN A 5 -7.55 -9.90 -20.11
N ASN A 6 -6.28 -10.12 -20.39
CA ASN A 6 -5.56 -11.31 -19.92
C ASN A 6 -5.35 -11.21 -18.39
N ARG A 7 -6.17 -11.97 -17.64
CA ARG A 7 -6.14 -12.01 -16.16
C ARG A 7 -4.79 -12.47 -15.63
N THR A 8 -4.14 -13.40 -16.34
CA THR A 8 -2.80 -13.87 -15.96
C THR A 8 -1.76 -12.74 -16.08
N ALA A 9 -1.79 -11.99 -17.18
CA ALA A 9 -0.90 -10.84 -17.35
C ALA A 9 -1.15 -9.77 -16.30
N ALA A 10 -2.41 -9.52 -15.94
CA ALA A 10 -2.78 -8.59 -14.87
C ALA A 10 -2.21 -9.02 -13.51
N LEU A 11 -2.32 -10.30 -13.16
CA LEU A 11 -1.74 -10.86 -11.94
C LEU A 11 -0.22 -10.76 -11.92
N LEU A 12 0.46 -11.15 -13.01
CA LEU A 12 1.92 -11.07 -13.10
C LEU A 12 2.42 -9.63 -12.98
N ALA A 13 1.76 -8.68 -13.65
CA ALA A 13 2.11 -7.27 -13.57
C ALA A 13 1.89 -6.71 -12.15
N ALA A 14 0.76 -7.03 -11.51
CA ALA A 14 0.46 -6.60 -10.14
C ALA A 14 1.47 -7.17 -9.14
N PHE A 15 1.83 -8.46 -9.27
CA PHE A 15 2.82 -9.11 -8.43
C PHE A 15 4.21 -8.49 -8.63
N GLY A 16 4.63 -8.26 -9.88
CA GLY A 16 5.89 -7.57 -10.20
C GLY A 16 5.95 -6.15 -9.62
N CYS A 17 4.85 -5.41 -9.69
CA CYS A 17 4.75 -4.07 -9.10
C CYS A 17 4.88 -4.11 -7.56
N ALA A 18 4.22 -5.07 -6.90
CA ALA A 18 4.34 -5.26 -5.45
C ALA A 18 5.76 -5.66 -5.03
N LEU A 19 6.44 -6.53 -5.80
CA LEU A 19 7.84 -6.90 -5.55
C LEU A 19 8.78 -5.70 -5.73
N ALA A 20 8.56 -4.85 -6.72
CA ALA A 20 9.36 -3.65 -6.97
C ALA A 20 9.27 -2.63 -5.82
N TYR A 21 8.21 -2.67 -5.04
CA TYR A 21 8.07 -1.82 -3.85
C TYR A 21 9.10 -2.16 -2.76
N LEU A 22 9.57 -3.40 -2.64
CA LEU A 22 10.54 -3.79 -1.60
C LEU A 22 11.85 -2.96 -1.64
N PRO A 23 12.57 -2.89 -2.77
CA PRO A 23 13.75 -2.03 -2.85
C PRO A 23 13.40 -0.54 -2.79
N ALA A 24 12.26 -0.12 -3.35
CA ALA A 24 11.81 1.26 -3.30
C ALA A 24 11.51 1.72 -1.86
N GLY A 25 10.86 0.88 -1.06
CA GLY A 25 10.59 1.14 0.36
C GLY A 25 11.89 1.25 1.19
N ARG A 26 12.88 0.41 0.90
CA ARG A 26 14.21 0.51 1.53
C ARG A 26 14.93 1.82 1.16
N ALA A 27 14.86 2.22 -0.11
CA ALA A 27 15.43 3.49 -0.56
C ALA A 27 14.73 4.68 0.12
N LEU A 28 13.40 4.64 0.24
CA LEU A 28 12.63 5.66 0.95
C LEU A 28 13.03 5.76 2.44
N ALA A 29 13.19 4.61 3.10
CA ALA A 29 13.67 4.57 4.49
C ALA A 29 15.07 5.17 4.64
N ALA A 30 15.99 4.88 3.71
CA ALA A 30 17.33 5.46 3.69
C ALA A 30 17.30 7.00 3.51
N VAL A 31 16.44 7.49 2.63
CA VAL A 31 16.23 8.94 2.44
C VAL A 31 15.72 9.59 3.71
N CYS A 32 14.71 9.01 4.37
CA CYS A 32 14.18 9.55 5.63
C CYS A 32 15.21 9.52 6.76
N ALA A 33 16.05 8.47 6.82
CA ALA A 33 17.13 8.36 7.79
C ALA A 33 18.27 9.40 7.58
N ALA A 34 18.39 9.93 6.37
CA ALA A 34 19.37 10.97 6.04
C ALA A 34 18.86 12.40 6.30
N LEU A 35 17.60 12.58 6.70
CA LEU A 35 17.06 13.90 7.01
C LEU A 35 17.75 14.50 8.24
N PRO A 36 17.97 15.84 8.29
CA PRO A 36 18.59 16.53 9.42
C PRO A 36 17.59 16.68 10.59
N LEU A 37 17.05 15.55 11.04
CA LEU A 37 16.05 15.45 12.12
C LEU A 37 16.56 14.51 13.22
N SER A 38 15.95 14.59 14.39
CA SER A 38 16.14 13.57 15.44
C SER A 38 15.68 12.18 14.94
N ALA A 39 16.13 11.12 15.61
CA ALA A 39 15.70 9.74 15.28
C ALA A 39 14.16 9.60 15.32
N ALA A 40 13.49 10.22 16.28
CA ALA A 40 12.03 10.27 16.35
C ALA A 40 11.43 11.03 15.16
N GLY A 41 12.01 12.15 14.75
CA GLY A 41 11.59 12.92 13.58
C GLY A 41 11.79 12.16 12.28
N GLN A 42 12.89 11.44 12.11
CA GLN A 42 13.14 10.56 10.95
C GLN A 42 12.11 9.42 10.87
N SER A 43 11.85 8.78 12.02
CA SER A 43 10.83 7.73 12.13
C SER A 43 9.42 8.26 11.82
N PHE A 44 9.07 9.42 12.35
CA PHE A 44 7.81 10.10 12.03
C PHE A 44 7.69 10.39 10.52
N ALA A 45 8.72 10.99 9.92
CA ALA A 45 8.72 11.32 8.49
C ALA A 45 8.52 10.07 7.62
N LEU A 46 9.15 8.95 7.98
CA LEU A 46 8.99 7.70 7.27
C LEU A 46 7.58 7.11 7.48
N HIS A 47 7.21 6.81 8.72
CA HIS A 47 6.04 5.98 9.02
C HIS A 47 4.70 6.73 8.96
N CYS A 48 4.72 8.05 9.20
CA CYS A 48 3.48 8.85 9.22
C CYS A 48 3.26 9.67 7.95
N ALA A 49 4.29 9.87 7.11
CA ALA A 49 4.15 10.67 5.89
C ALA A 49 4.56 9.89 4.64
N ALA A 50 5.84 9.53 4.52
CA ALA A 50 6.39 9.03 3.26
C ALA A 50 5.91 7.61 2.92
N ALA A 51 5.94 6.67 3.87
CA ALA A 51 5.52 5.29 3.62
C ALA A 51 4.01 5.19 3.31
N PRO A 52 3.07 5.79 4.08
CA PRO A 52 1.65 5.75 3.73
C PRO A 52 1.37 6.28 2.33
N LEU A 53 2.02 7.37 1.92
CA LEU A 53 1.84 7.91 0.57
C LEU A 53 2.35 6.95 -0.51
N ALA A 54 3.57 6.42 -0.35
CA ALA A 54 4.16 5.49 -1.30
C ALA A 54 3.35 4.19 -1.41
N GLU A 55 2.90 3.66 -0.29
CA GLU A 55 2.09 2.44 -0.23
C GLU A 55 0.73 2.63 -0.91
N GLU A 56 0.04 3.74 -0.66
CA GLU A 56 -1.23 4.03 -1.32
C GLU A 56 -1.08 4.18 -2.83
N LEU A 57 -0.04 4.87 -3.30
CA LEU A 57 0.23 5.02 -4.72
C LEU A 57 0.54 3.67 -5.39
N VAL A 58 1.29 2.82 -4.73
CA VAL A 58 1.65 1.50 -5.27
C VAL A 58 0.49 0.52 -5.17
N PHE A 59 -0.05 0.28 -3.97
CA PHE A 59 -1.02 -0.81 -3.76
C PHE A 59 -2.43 -0.44 -4.21
N GLN A 60 -2.98 0.69 -3.79
CA GLN A 60 -4.32 1.14 -4.20
C GLN A 60 -4.31 1.82 -5.57
N GLY A 61 -3.22 2.50 -5.92
CA GLY A 61 -3.05 3.12 -7.23
C GLY A 61 -2.71 2.10 -8.32
N ALA A 62 -1.46 1.62 -8.34
CA ALA A 62 -0.94 0.79 -9.42
C ALA A 62 -1.43 -0.66 -9.34
N VAL A 63 -1.18 -1.38 -8.24
CA VAL A 63 -1.51 -2.80 -8.09
C VAL A 63 -3.01 -3.05 -8.26
N GLN A 64 -3.85 -2.36 -7.50
CA GLN A 64 -5.31 -2.51 -7.64
C GLN A 64 -5.80 -2.10 -9.03
N GLY A 65 -5.18 -1.08 -9.64
CA GLY A 65 -5.46 -0.67 -11.03
C GLY A 65 -5.18 -1.76 -12.04
N LEU A 66 -4.04 -2.44 -11.94
CA LEU A 66 -3.64 -3.57 -12.78
C LEU A 66 -4.58 -4.78 -12.62
N LEU A 67 -5.15 -4.97 -11.43
CA LEU A 67 -6.04 -6.09 -11.10
C LEU A 67 -7.50 -5.90 -11.55
N ARG A 68 -7.87 -4.76 -12.16
CA ARG A 68 -9.24 -4.51 -12.66
C ARG A 68 -9.82 -5.64 -13.52
N PRO A 69 -9.04 -6.36 -14.38
CA PRO A 69 -9.58 -7.47 -15.18
C PRO A 69 -10.12 -8.64 -14.36
N LEU A 70 -9.76 -8.73 -13.07
CA LEU A 70 -10.26 -9.77 -12.17
C LEU A 70 -11.64 -9.44 -11.59
N GLY A 71 -12.09 -8.19 -11.73
CA GLY A 71 -13.29 -7.67 -11.09
C GLY A 71 -13.01 -6.98 -9.75
N PRO A 72 -13.94 -6.12 -9.30
CA PRO A 72 -13.70 -5.20 -8.18
C PRO A 72 -13.36 -5.88 -6.86
N ARG A 73 -14.08 -6.95 -6.51
CA ARG A 73 -13.84 -7.68 -5.25
C ARG A 73 -12.50 -8.39 -5.25
N ALA A 74 -12.19 -9.11 -6.35
CA ALA A 74 -10.92 -9.82 -6.48
C ALA A 74 -9.73 -8.84 -6.48
N ALA A 75 -9.85 -7.69 -7.15
CA ALA A 75 -8.82 -6.66 -7.16
C ALA A 75 -8.52 -6.15 -5.74
N VAL A 76 -9.56 -5.89 -4.94
CA VAL A 76 -9.39 -5.47 -3.53
C VAL A 76 -8.73 -6.57 -2.69
N CYS A 77 -9.20 -7.82 -2.79
CA CYS A 77 -8.65 -8.92 -1.99
C CYS A 77 -7.18 -9.23 -2.35
N VAL A 78 -6.86 -9.29 -3.64
CA VAL A 78 -5.50 -9.61 -4.08
C VAL A 78 -4.53 -8.48 -3.73
N GLN A 79 -4.88 -7.20 -3.96
CA GLN A 79 -4.01 -6.11 -3.55
C GLN A 79 -3.81 -6.08 -2.03
N ALA A 80 -4.87 -6.32 -1.23
CA ALA A 80 -4.77 -6.35 0.22
C ALA A 80 -3.83 -7.47 0.72
N ALA A 81 -3.89 -8.64 0.08
CA ALA A 81 -2.96 -9.74 0.38
C ALA A 81 -1.51 -9.38 0.02
N LEU A 82 -1.27 -8.77 -1.16
CA LEU A 82 0.05 -8.32 -1.58
C LEU A 82 0.60 -7.20 -0.68
N PHE A 83 -0.27 -6.31 -0.20
CA PHE A 83 0.09 -5.28 0.79
C PHE A 83 0.45 -5.92 2.14
N ALA A 84 -0.37 -6.85 2.61
CA ALA A 84 -0.23 -7.46 3.92
C ALA A 84 1.07 -8.26 4.08
N VAL A 85 1.47 -9.04 3.07
CA VAL A 85 2.68 -9.88 3.14
C VAL A 85 3.99 -9.08 3.20
N GLN A 86 3.94 -7.78 3.01
CA GLN A 86 5.08 -6.89 3.16
C GLN A 86 5.30 -6.43 4.62
N HIS A 87 4.35 -6.74 5.50
CA HIS A 87 4.43 -6.42 6.92
C HIS A 87 5.01 -7.58 7.73
N GLY A 88 5.72 -7.25 8.81
CA GLY A 88 6.40 -8.25 9.62
C GLY A 88 5.49 -8.93 10.65
N GLY A 89 5.72 -10.26 10.84
CA GLY A 89 5.03 -11.04 11.84
C GLY A 89 3.55 -11.32 11.56
N ALA A 90 2.99 -12.35 12.18
CA ALA A 90 1.61 -12.77 11.93
C ALA A 90 0.58 -11.68 12.30
N ALA A 91 0.79 -10.97 13.40
CA ALA A 91 -0.09 -9.90 13.83
C ALA A 91 -0.04 -8.69 12.87
N GLY A 92 1.16 -8.31 12.42
CA GLY A 92 1.35 -7.24 11.43
C GLY A 92 0.68 -7.57 10.09
N ILE A 93 0.85 -8.81 9.59
CA ILE A 93 0.20 -9.27 8.37
C ILE A 93 -1.33 -9.25 8.51
N ALA A 94 -1.88 -9.77 9.61
CA ALA A 94 -3.33 -9.77 9.84
C ALA A 94 -3.89 -8.34 9.91
N TYR A 95 -3.23 -7.45 10.63
CA TYR A 95 -3.59 -6.05 10.72
C TYR A 95 -3.55 -5.35 9.35
N ALA A 96 -2.45 -5.50 8.61
CA ALA A 96 -2.28 -4.91 7.29
C ALA A 96 -3.27 -5.48 6.26
N LEU A 97 -3.68 -6.75 6.39
CA LEU A 97 -4.72 -7.32 5.53
C LEU A 97 -6.06 -6.61 5.71
N VAL A 98 -6.49 -6.41 6.97
CA VAL A 98 -7.73 -5.68 7.28
C VAL A 98 -7.66 -4.24 6.79
N LEU A 99 -6.55 -3.55 7.06
CA LEU A 99 -6.32 -2.19 6.59
C LEU A 99 -6.32 -2.13 5.06
N GLY A 100 -5.64 -3.05 4.39
CA GLY A 100 -5.58 -3.13 2.93
C GLY A 100 -6.94 -3.36 2.28
N VAL A 101 -7.80 -4.18 2.87
CA VAL A 101 -9.19 -4.37 2.41
C VAL A 101 -9.98 -3.07 2.56
N LEU A 102 -9.85 -2.37 3.69
CA LEU A 102 -10.51 -1.11 3.94
C LEU A 102 -10.08 -0.03 2.93
N LEU A 103 -8.78 0.18 2.78
CA LEU A 103 -8.20 1.16 1.86
C LEU A 103 -8.55 0.84 0.40
N GLY A 104 -8.44 -0.43 0.00
CA GLY A 104 -8.83 -0.89 -1.34
C GLY A 104 -10.31 -0.70 -1.62
N THR A 105 -11.17 -0.87 -0.62
CA THR A 105 -12.61 -0.62 -0.74
C THR A 105 -12.90 0.87 -0.90
N ILE A 106 -12.23 1.72 -0.16
CA ILE A 106 -12.32 3.19 -0.31
C ILE A 106 -11.90 3.58 -1.72
N ARG A 107 -10.76 3.07 -2.19
CA ARG A 107 -10.28 3.31 -3.56
C ARG A 107 -11.29 2.85 -4.61
N GLN A 108 -11.90 1.67 -4.41
CA GLN A 108 -12.91 1.12 -5.33
C GLN A 108 -14.17 1.98 -5.40
N ARG A 109 -14.61 2.52 -4.25
CA ARG A 109 -15.83 3.34 -4.17
C ARG A 109 -15.62 4.79 -4.63
N THR A 110 -14.49 5.37 -4.30
CA THR A 110 -14.22 6.80 -4.59
C THR A 110 -13.57 7.03 -5.95
N GLY A 111 -12.94 5.99 -6.53
CA GLY A 111 -12.11 6.12 -7.71
C GLY A 111 -10.80 6.88 -7.50
N ARG A 112 -10.48 7.27 -6.25
CA ARG A 112 -9.37 8.16 -5.89
C ARG A 112 -8.47 7.50 -4.83
N VAL A 113 -7.17 7.79 -4.87
CA VAL A 113 -6.19 7.28 -3.90
C VAL A 113 -6.18 8.12 -2.62
N TRP A 114 -6.33 9.44 -2.73
CA TRP A 114 -6.13 10.38 -1.62
C TRP A 114 -7.01 10.14 -0.37
N PRO A 115 -8.30 9.68 -0.45
CA PRO A 115 -9.07 9.42 0.76
C PRO A 115 -8.52 8.25 1.57
N GLY A 116 -8.02 7.21 0.88
CA GLY A 116 -7.30 6.10 1.51
C GLY A 116 -6.00 6.57 2.16
N TRP A 117 -5.22 7.38 1.46
CA TRP A 117 -3.99 7.96 2.00
C TRP A 117 -4.23 8.75 3.29
N VAL A 118 -5.24 9.61 3.35
CA VAL A 118 -5.58 10.36 4.57
C VAL A 118 -5.89 9.40 5.72
N LEU A 119 -6.73 8.39 5.49
CA LEU A 119 -7.07 7.41 6.52
C LEU A 119 -5.84 6.60 6.97
N HIS A 120 -5.00 6.19 6.03
CA HIS A 120 -3.77 5.44 6.31
C HIS A 120 -2.80 6.28 7.14
N THR A 121 -2.61 7.54 6.79
CA THR A 121 -1.78 8.49 7.56
C THR A 121 -2.32 8.67 8.98
N VAL A 122 -3.62 8.88 9.14
CA VAL A 122 -4.25 9.00 10.48
C VAL A 122 -4.04 7.72 11.29
N ASN A 123 -4.26 6.55 10.68
CA ASN A 123 -3.99 5.27 11.31
C ASN A 123 -2.55 5.16 11.82
N ASN A 124 -1.58 5.49 10.98
CA ASN A 124 -0.17 5.42 11.35
C ASN A 124 0.22 6.45 12.41
N LEU A 125 -0.39 7.64 12.39
CA LEU A 125 -0.24 8.63 13.47
C LEU A 125 -0.73 8.09 14.81
N LEU A 126 -1.88 7.42 14.84
CA LEU A 126 -2.42 6.82 16.07
C LEU A 126 -1.50 5.72 16.60
N VAL A 127 -1.02 4.84 15.71
CA VAL A 127 -0.06 3.78 16.08
C VAL A 127 1.25 4.37 16.59
N PHE A 128 1.78 5.40 15.92
CA PHE A 128 3.01 6.09 16.34
C PHE A 128 2.88 6.78 17.69
N ALA A 129 1.72 7.38 17.96
CA ALA A 129 1.44 8.06 19.23
C ALA A 129 1.20 7.08 20.40
N ALA A 130 0.78 5.84 20.09
CA ALA A 130 0.58 4.81 21.10
C ALA A 130 1.87 4.14 21.59
N GLY A 131 3.01 4.39 20.92
CA GLY A 131 4.33 3.88 21.29
C GLY A 131 4.73 2.69 20.50
#